data_5dca734dbc505257399ec3b6fdf5a448
#
_entry.id   5dca734dbc505257399ec3b6fdf5a448
#
_cell.length_a   1.000
_cell.length_b   1.000
_cell.length_c   1.000
_cell.angle_alpha   90.00
_cell.angle_beta   90.00
_cell.angle_gamma   90.00
#
_symmetry.space_group_name_H-M   'P 1'
#
loop_
_entity.id
_entity.type
_entity.pdbx_description
1 polymer ?
#
loop_
_entity_poly.entity_id
_entity_poly.type
_entity_poly.pdbx_seq_one_letter_code
_entity_poly.pdbx_strand_id
1 'polypeptide(L)'
;VATMMGLGAFPADEENYIGMIGIFGQVCANQAVRDCDLLIAIGTRFNDRITCCFDKEKLAKKLIHVDIDAKEISKIIPTSVGIVGDAKQVLNELNNELNRYSFKDFSIWKNEAVTLKIKNVKPQKRTSVMHSFEVLKEIYNCIKDKNVTVSTEVGQHQVWTARYLKFNQPNKFITSGGLGTMGFG
;
A
#
# COMPACT_ATOMS: atom_id res chain seq x y z
N VAL A 1 1.54 4.72 0.14
CA VAL A 1 1.48 3.35 -0.35
C VAL A 1 0.81 2.43 0.66
N ALA A 2 0.23 1.31 0.23
CA ALA A 2 -0.40 0.35 1.14
C ALA A 2 0.07 -1.08 0.84
N THR A 3 0.05 -1.94 1.86
CA THR A 3 0.12 -3.39 1.65
C THR A 3 -1.24 -3.91 1.17
N MET A 4 -1.32 -5.15 0.68
CA MET A 4 -2.60 -5.74 0.26
C MET A 4 -3.65 -5.70 1.40
N MET A 5 -3.25 -6.04 2.62
CA MET A 5 -4.16 -6.01 3.78
C MET A 5 -4.42 -4.60 4.32
N GLY A 6 -3.63 -3.61 3.91
CA GLY A 6 -3.80 -2.19 4.26
C GLY A 6 -4.62 -1.38 3.26
N LEU A 7 -5.16 -2.03 2.21
CA LEU A 7 -5.99 -1.34 1.22
C LEU A 7 -7.22 -0.72 1.87
N GLY A 8 -7.48 0.55 1.55
CA GLY A 8 -8.57 1.33 2.15
C GLY A 8 -8.22 2.02 3.47
N ALA A 9 -7.08 1.74 4.10
CA ALA A 9 -6.63 2.51 5.27
C ALA A 9 -6.29 3.97 4.90
N PHE A 10 -5.88 4.20 3.66
CA PHE A 10 -5.75 5.51 3.04
C PHE A 10 -6.58 5.50 1.74
N PRO A 11 -7.40 6.54 1.47
CA PRO A 11 -8.28 6.54 0.30
C PRO A 11 -7.49 6.45 -1.01
N ALA A 12 -7.88 5.51 -1.87
CA ALA A 12 -7.16 5.26 -3.13
C ALA A 12 -7.40 6.34 -4.21
N ASP A 13 -8.41 7.19 -4.04
CA ASP A 13 -8.68 8.32 -4.92
C ASP A 13 -7.85 9.56 -4.58
N GLU A 14 -7.24 9.61 -3.41
CA GLU A 14 -6.35 10.70 -3.04
C GLU A 14 -5.11 10.76 -3.94
N GLU A 15 -4.71 11.98 -4.29
CA GLU A 15 -3.56 12.21 -5.15
C GLU A 15 -2.27 11.59 -4.59
N ASN A 16 -2.08 11.69 -3.28
CA ASN A 16 -0.92 11.16 -2.57
C ASN A 16 -0.89 9.64 -2.45
N TYR A 17 -1.97 8.92 -2.79
CA TYR A 17 -1.97 7.47 -2.83
C TYR A 17 -1.26 6.97 -4.10
N ILE A 18 -0.11 6.34 -3.95
CA ILE A 18 0.69 5.89 -5.09
C ILE A 18 0.35 4.46 -5.51
N GLY A 19 -0.17 3.63 -4.59
CA GLY A 19 -0.60 2.27 -4.90
C GLY A 19 -0.23 1.23 -3.87
N MET A 20 -0.40 -0.03 -4.24
CA MET A 20 -0.06 -1.19 -3.43
C MET A 20 1.40 -1.57 -3.64
N ILE A 21 2.12 -1.88 -2.54
CA ILE A 21 3.51 -2.37 -2.56
C ILE A 21 3.58 -3.89 -2.52
N GLY A 22 4.77 -4.41 -2.80
CA GLY A 22 5.12 -5.83 -2.73
C GLY A 22 5.22 -6.49 -4.10
N ILE A 23 5.42 -7.81 -4.13
CA ILE A 23 5.65 -8.60 -5.36
C ILE A 23 4.49 -8.47 -6.37
N PHE A 24 3.28 -8.32 -5.87
CA PHE A 24 2.08 -8.13 -6.67
C PHE A 24 1.64 -6.67 -6.76
N GLY A 25 2.41 -5.75 -6.18
CA GLY A 25 2.11 -4.32 -6.16
C GLY A 25 2.35 -3.62 -7.49
N GLN A 26 2.01 -2.33 -7.51
CA GLN A 26 2.31 -1.47 -8.64
C GLN A 26 3.80 -1.11 -8.65
N VAL A 27 4.38 -1.04 -9.85
CA VAL A 27 5.79 -0.67 -10.05
C VAL A 27 6.08 0.72 -9.45
N CYS A 28 5.18 1.68 -9.66
CA CYS A 28 5.30 3.03 -9.11
C CYS A 28 5.37 3.05 -7.57
N ALA A 29 4.53 2.25 -6.90
CA ALA A 29 4.52 2.17 -5.45
C ALA A 29 5.82 1.56 -4.90
N ASN A 30 6.29 0.47 -5.52
CA ASN A 30 7.57 -0.13 -5.16
C ASN A 30 8.74 0.83 -5.43
N GLN A 31 8.71 1.59 -6.53
CA GLN A 31 9.73 2.58 -6.84
C GLN A 31 9.73 3.72 -5.83
N ALA A 32 8.57 4.26 -5.46
CA ALA A 32 8.47 5.30 -4.45
C ALA A 32 9.09 4.88 -3.10
N VAL A 33 8.90 3.62 -2.69
CA VAL A 33 9.54 3.08 -1.47
C VAL A 33 11.05 2.95 -1.63
N ARG A 34 11.56 2.61 -2.82
CA ARG A 34 13.02 2.54 -3.05
C ARG A 34 13.67 3.93 -2.99
N ASP A 35 13.00 4.92 -3.55
CA ASP A 35 13.56 6.26 -3.77
C ASP A 35 13.35 7.21 -2.58
N CYS A 36 12.41 6.90 -1.65
CA CYS A 36 12.17 7.76 -0.49
C CYS A 36 13.42 7.87 0.40
N ASP A 37 13.62 9.00 1.02
CA ASP A 37 14.67 9.27 2.01
C ASP A 37 14.25 8.86 3.43
N LEU A 38 12.94 8.78 3.70
CA LEU A 38 12.36 8.29 4.93
C LEU A 38 11.15 7.40 4.63
N LEU A 39 11.10 6.22 5.24
CA LEU A 39 9.95 5.33 5.22
C LEU A 39 9.33 5.24 6.62
N ILE A 40 8.08 5.64 6.76
CA ILE A 40 7.31 5.43 7.98
C ILE A 40 6.36 4.25 7.71
N ALA A 41 6.62 3.13 8.36
CA ALA A 41 5.84 1.91 8.23
C ALA A 41 4.92 1.74 9.45
N ILE A 42 3.62 1.63 9.22
CA ILE A 42 2.61 1.56 10.27
C ILE A 42 1.84 0.25 10.14
N GLY A 43 1.91 -0.61 11.15
CA GLY A 43 1.17 -1.87 11.22
C GLY A 43 1.54 -2.88 10.13
N THR A 44 2.77 -2.89 9.63
CA THR A 44 3.21 -3.82 8.61
C THR A 44 4.29 -4.77 9.12
N ARG A 45 4.10 -6.07 8.93
CA ARG A 45 5.01 -7.11 9.41
C ARG A 45 6.22 -7.35 8.50
N PHE A 46 6.34 -6.65 7.39
CA PHE A 46 7.41 -6.83 6.42
C PHE A 46 7.61 -8.29 5.98
N ASN A 47 6.51 -8.99 5.67
CA ASN A 47 6.57 -10.36 5.21
C ASN A 47 7.34 -10.48 3.87
N ASP A 48 7.61 -11.72 3.44
CA ASP A 48 8.35 -12.04 2.22
C ASP A 48 7.72 -11.42 0.96
N ARG A 49 6.39 -11.35 0.88
CA ARG A 49 5.66 -10.76 -0.26
C ARG A 49 5.94 -9.27 -0.44
N ILE A 50 6.39 -8.60 0.60
CA ILE A 50 6.79 -7.19 0.58
C ILE A 50 8.30 -7.10 0.42
N THR A 51 9.06 -7.79 1.27
CA THR A 51 10.51 -7.61 1.39
C THR A 51 11.31 -8.09 0.19
N CYS A 52 10.79 -9.06 -0.59
CA CYS A 52 11.46 -9.53 -1.81
C CYS A 52 11.63 -8.43 -2.89
N CYS A 53 10.90 -7.31 -2.76
CA CYS A 53 10.98 -6.18 -3.70
C CYS A 53 12.03 -5.14 -3.31
N PHE A 54 12.65 -5.25 -2.12
CA PHE A 54 13.46 -4.20 -1.53
C PHE A 54 14.80 -4.70 -1.02
N ASP A 55 15.78 -3.81 -1.07
CA ASP A 55 17.04 -3.95 -0.37
C ASP A 55 16.82 -3.62 1.12
N LYS A 56 16.92 -4.65 1.96
CA LYS A 56 16.63 -4.53 3.40
C LYS A 56 17.60 -3.60 4.12
N GLU A 57 18.89 -3.62 3.72
CA GLU A 57 19.92 -2.78 4.35
C GLU A 57 19.70 -1.30 4.04
N LYS A 58 19.29 -0.99 2.81
CA LYS A 58 18.96 0.39 2.43
C LYS A 58 17.71 0.88 3.15
N LEU A 59 16.69 0.02 3.29
CA LEU A 59 15.48 0.38 4.04
C LEU A 59 15.76 0.60 5.52
N ALA A 60 16.58 -0.24 6.14
CA ALA A 60 16.90 -0.16 7.56
C ALA A 60 17.43 1.22 7.99
N LYS A 61 18.19 1.89 7.11
CA LYS A 61 18.80 3.20 7.40
C LYS A 61 17.82 4.37 7.46
N LYS A 62 16.59 4.17 6.95
CA LYS A 62 15.58 5.22 6.79
C LYS A 62 14.19 4.77 7.25
N LEU A 63 14.12 3.76 8.11
CA LEU A 63 12.86 3.15 8.52
C LEU A 63 12.46 3.57 9.94
N ILE A 64 11.29 4.20 10.05
CA ILE A 64 10.54 4.31 11.29
C ILE A 64 9.45 3.23 11.25
N HIS A 65 9.42 2.34 12.24
CA HIS A 65 8.44 1.26 12.28
C HIS A 65 7.53 1.40 13.49
N VAL A 66 6.24 1.52 13.24
CA VAL A 66 5.18 1.58 14.25
C VAL A 66 4.40 0.28 14.19
N ASP A 67 4.34 -0.45 15.28
CA ASP A 67 3.50 -1.64 15.40
C ASP A 67 2.99 -1.80 16.82
N ILE A 68 1.82 -2.42 17.00
CA ILE A 68 1.26 -2.73 18.31
C ILE A 68 1.97 -3.91 18.97
N ASP A 69 2.52 -4.82 18.16
CA ASP A 69 3.31 -5.97 18.64
C ASP A 69 4.81 -5.62 18.65
N ALA A 70 5.37 -5.51 19.85
CA ALA A 70 6.80 -5.26 20.03
C ALA A 70 7.70 -6.30 19.32
N LYS A 71 7.21 -7.52 19.08
CA LYS A 71 7.96 -8.58 18.41
C LYS A 71 8.09 -8.36 16.90
N GLU A 72 7.27 -7.54 16.30
CA GLU A 72 7.37 -7.20 14.86
C GLU A 72 8.41 -6.11 14.62
N ILE A 73 8.72 -5.27 15.61
CA ILE A 73 9.73 -4.22 15.49
C ILE A 73 11.13 -4.84 15.29
N SER A 74 11.80 -4.43 14.24
CA SER A 74 13.14 -4.90 13.84
C SER A 74 13.28 -6.41 13.58
N LYS A 75 12.17 -7.14 13.48
CA LYS A 75 12.16 -8.59 13.26
C LYS A 75 12.72 -9.01 11.90
N ILE A 76 12.31 -8.34 10.84
CA ILE A 76 12.66 -8.68 9.45
C ILE A 76 13.63 -7.64 8.85
N ILE A 77 13.40 -6.36 9.15
CA ILE A 77 14.24 -5.25 8.73
C ILE A 77 14.60 -4.48 9.99
N PRO A 78 15.90 -4.32 10.31
CA PRO A 78 16.32 -3.46 11.40
C PRO A 78 15.76 -2.04 11.20
N THR A 79 15.25 -1.42 12.25
CA THR A 79 14.63 -0.10 12.17
C THR A 79 15.55 0.97 12.74
N SER A 80 15.58 2.15 12.14
CA SER A 80 16.26 3.32 12.72
C SER A 80 15.52 3.80 13.98
N VAL A 81 14.20 3.77 13.95
CA VAL A 81 13.32 4.11 15.08
C VAL A 81 12.18 3.11 15.14
N GLY A 82 12.01 2.43 16.27
CA GLY A 82 10.89 1.53 16.54
C GLY A 82 9.94 2.15 17.57
N ILE A 83 8.65 2.16 17.27
CA ILE A 83 7.61 2.67 18.16
C ILE A 83 6.59 1.57 18.39
N VAL A 84 6.46 1.12 19.63
CA VAL A 84 5.44 0.14 20.05
C VAL A 84 4.21 0.90 20.50
N GLY A 85 3.07 0.71 19.83
CA GLY A 85 1.83 1.39 20.19
C GLY A 85 0.71 1.20 19.18
N ASP A 86 -0.49 1.60 19.61
CA ASP A 86 -1.66 1.66 18.72
C ASP A 86 -1.47 2.73 17.66
N ALA A 87 -1.69 2.36 16.40
CA ALA A 87 -1.45 3.23 15.25
C ALA A 87 -2.20 4.57 15.34
N LYS A 88 -3.44 4.57 15.84
CA LYS A 88 -4.24 5.79 15.99
C LYS A 88 -3.65 6.71 17.05
N GLN A 89 -3.23 6.16 18.18
CA GLN A 89 -2.62 6.95 19.25
C GLN A 89 -1.29 7.55 18.79
N VAL A 90 -0.40 6.72 18.22
CA VAL A 90 0.90 7.17 17.71
C VAL A 90 0.73 8.24 16.64
N LEU A 91 -0.20 8.09 15.70
CA LEU A 91 -0.46 9.10 14.67
C LEU A 91 -1.00 10.41 15.25
N ASN A 92 -1.87 10.35 16.28
CA ASN A 92 -2.35 11.55 16.94
C ASN A 92 -1.23 12.31 17.67
N GLU A 93 -0.38 11.58 18.40
CA GLU A 93 0.76 12.18 19.08
C GLU A 93 1.76 12.76 18.08
N LEU A 94 2.07 12.02 17.02
CA LEU A 94 2.94 12.49 15.95
C LEU A 94 2.39 13.77 15.30
N ASN A 95 1.10 13.82 14.97
CA ASN A 95 0.51 15.03 14.40
C ASN A 95 0.56 16.22 15.35
N ASN A 96 0.33 15.99 16.66
CA ASN A 96 0.44 17.07 17.66
C ASN A 96 1.86 17.61 17.77
N GLU A 97 2.87 16.72 17.74
CA GLU A 97 4.27 17.16 17.73
C GLU A 97 4.63 17.87 16.44
N LEU A 98 4.24 17.34 15.28
CA LEU A 98 4.54 17.94 13.99
C LEU A 98 3.98 19.35 13.84
N ASN A 99 2.84 19.68 14.47
CA ASN A 99 2.27 21.02 14.47
C ASN A 99 3.16 22.08 15.15
N ARG A 100 4.18 21.66 15.90
CA ARG A 100 5.15 22.55 16.56
C ARG A 100 6.33 22.95 15.66
N TYR A 101 6.44 22.32 14.49
CA TYR A 101 7.56 22.50 13.56
C TYR A 101 7.09 23.11 12.25
N SER A 102 7.92 23.93 11.64
CA SER A 102 7.76 24.33 10.25
C SER A 102 8.54 23.38 9.35
N PHE A 103 7.90 22.88 8.31
CA PHE A 103 8.53 21.93 7.38
C PHE A 103 8.97 22.62 6.11
N LYS A 104 9.98 22.03 5.46
CA LYS A 104 10.34 22.37 4.09
C LYS A 104 9.20 21.97 3.15
N ASP A 105 9.15 22.62 2.02
CA ASP A 105 8.22 22.23 0.95
C ASP A 105 8.62 20.87 0.35
N PHE A 106 7.71 19.90 0.36
CA PHE A 106 7.86 18.59 -0.22
C PHE A 106 7.20 18.45 -1.59
N SER A 107 6.82 19.55 -2.23
CA SER A 107 6.12 19.56 -3.52
C SER A 107 6.90 18.83 -4.62
N ILE A 108 8.22 18.94 -4.65
CA ILE A 108 9.09 18.25 -5.62
C ILE A 108 8.91 16.73 -5.48
N TRP A 109 9.08 16.19 -4.27
CA TRP A 109 8.91 14.75 -4.02
C TRP A 109 7.49 14.28 -4.31
N LYS A 110 6.48 15.05 -3.90
CA LYS A 110 5.07 14.76 -4.21
C LYS A 110 4.85 14.65 -5.72
N ASN A 111 5.34 15.61 -6.49
CA ASN A 111 5.19 15.61 -7.95
C ASN A 111 5.93 14.47 -8.63
N GLU A 112 7.12 14.10 -8.15
CA GLU A 112 7.87 12.93 -8.63
C GLU A 112 7.07 11.65 -8.39
N ALA A 113 6.57 11.43 -7.19
CA ALA A 113 5.77 10.25 -6.81
C ALA A 113 4.48 10.14 -7.64
N VAL A 114 3.76 11.25 -7.83
CA VAL A 114 2.55 11.31 -8.69
C VAL A 114 2.92 11.04 -10.15
N THR A 115 4.03 11.55 -10.63
CA THR A 115 4.53 11.30 -11.99
C THR A 115 4.84 9.82 -12.22
N LEU A 116 5.43 9.13 -11.23
CA LEU A 116 5.63 7.68 -11.28
C LEU A 116 4.30 6.93 -11.44
N LYS A 117 3.26 7.35 -10.72
CA LYS A 117 1.91 6.77 -10.83
C LYS A 117 1.37 6.88 -12.26
N ILE A 118 1.49 8.04 -12.90
CA ILE A 118 0.99 8.30 -14.26
C ILE A 118 1.75 7.47 -15.30
N LYS A 119 3.08 7.43 -15.22
CA LYS A 119 3.93 6.71 -16.19
C LYS A 119 3.69 5.20 -16.21
N ASN A 120 3.29 4.61 -15.10
CA ASN A 120 3.14 3.15 -14.93
C ASN A 120 1.72 2.62 -15.22
N VAL A 121 0.80 3.48 -15.69
CA VAL A 121 -0.62 3.10 -15.89
C VAL A 121 -0.91 2.45 -17.25
N LYS A 122 0.05 2.27 -18.15
CA LYS A 122 -0.24 1.69 -19.47
C LYS A 122 -0.21 0.16 -19.45
N PRO A 123 -1.36 -0.52 -19.35
CA PRO A 123 -1.45 -1.94 -19.65
C PRO A 123 -1.24 -2.17 -21.14
N GLN A 124 -0.53 -3.22 -21.52
CA GLN A 124 -0.38 -3.60 -22.92
C GLN A 124 -1.75 -4.01 -23.48
N LYS A 125 -2.26 -3.28 -24.48
CA LYS A 125 -3.45 -3.71 -25.23
C LYS A 125 -3.12 -4.94 -26.07
N ARG A 126 -3.78 -6.05 -25.78
CA ARG A 126 -3.92 -7.15 -26.73
C ARG A 126 -5.17 -6.93 -27.57
N THR A 127 -5.08 -7.15 -28.87
CA THR A 127 -6.10 -6.74 -29.84
C THR A 127 -7.30 -7.65 -29.99
N SER A 128 -7.34 -8.82 -29.32
CA SER A 128 -8.39 -9.84 -29.56
C SER A 128 -8.99 -10.48 -28.31
N VAL A 129 -8.51 -10.17 -27.11
CA VAL A 129 -9.02 -10.77 -25.87
C VAL A 129 -9.17 -9.70 -24.79
N MET A 130 -10.30 -9.73 -24.08
CA MET A 130 -10.55 -8.84 -22.96
C MET A 130 -9.57 -9.14 -21.81
N HIS A 131 -8.85 -8.15 -21.36
CA HIS A 131 -7.93 -8.28 -20.26
C HIS A 131 -8.63 -8.19 -18.91
N SER A 132 -8.07 -8.86 -17.89
CA SER A 132 -8.57 -8.79 -16.51
C SER A 132 -8.75 -7.36 -15.98
N PHE A 133 -7.85 -6.43 -16.33
CA PHE A 133 -7.97 -5.03 -15.90
C PHE A 133 -9.16 -4.33 -16.56
N GLU A 134 -9.54 -4.69 -17.78
CA GLU A 134 -10.71 -4.12 -18.47
C GLU A 134 -12.00 -4.58 -17.80
N VAL A 135 -12.09 -5.88 -17.48
CA VAL A 135 -13.20 -6.44 -16.71
C VAL A 135 -13.31 -5.76 -15.33
N LEU A 136 -12.21 -5.65 -14.62
CA LEU A 136 -12.20 -5.02 -13.28
C LEU A 136 -12.51 -3.53 -13.34
N LYS A 137 -12.10 -2.84 -14.41
CA LYS A 137 -12.48 -1.44 -14.64
C LYS A 137 -13.99 -1.29 -14.81
N GLU A 138 -14.63 -2.19 -15.57
CA GLU A 138 -16.09 -2.15 -15.73
C GLU A 138 -16.80 -2.51 -14.42
N ILE A 139 -16.31 -3.53 -13.69
CA ILE A 139 -16.83 -3.84 -12.35
C ILE A 139 -16.70 -2.59 -11.44
N TYR A 140 -15.54 -1.93 -11.43
CA TYR A 140 -15.34 -0.73 -10.63
C TYR A 140 -16.32 0.38 -11.02
N ASN A 141 -16.53 0.62 -12.32
CA ASN A 141 -17.51 1.61 -12.79
C ASN A 141 -18.93 1.33 -12.29
N CYS A 142 -19.29 0.05 -12.18
CA CYS A 142 -20.61 -0.37 -11.66
C CYS A 142 -20.77 -0.19 -10.15
N ILE A 143 -19.66 -0.21 -9.39
CA ILE A 143 -19.72 -0.26 -7.92
C ILE A 143 -19.17 0.99 -7.22
N LYS A 144 -18.42 1.87 -7.90
CA LYS A 144 -17.67 3.00 -7.31
C LYS A 144 -18.54 3.96 -6.48
N ASP A 145 -19.80 4.14 -6.88
CA ASP A 145 -20.75 5.04 -6.23
C ASP A 145 -21.68 4.29 -5.24
N LYS A 146 -21.38 3.03 -4.94
CA LYS A 146 -22.17 2.18 -4.07
C LYS A 146 -21.40 1.81 -2.80
N ASN A 147 -22.12 1.58 -1.73
CA ASN A 147 -21.53 1.08 -0.50
C ASN A 147 -21.37 -0.46 -0.57
N VAL A 148 -20.34 -0.92 -1.26
CA VAL A 148 -20.04 -2.34 -1.44
C VAL A 148 -18.78 -2.76 -0.70
N THR A 149 -18.73 -4.02 -0.31
CA THR A 149 -17.53 -4.72 0.13
C THR A 149 -17.21 -5.80 -0.91
N VAL A 150 -15.96 -5.87 -1.33
CA VAL A 150 -15.47 -6.86 -2.29
C VAL A 150 -14.76 -7.97 -1.53
N SER A 151 -15.20 -9.22 -1.71
CA SER A 151 -14.53 -10.40 -1.17
C SER A 151 -13.86 -11.18 -2.30
N THR A 152 -12.68 -11.73 -2.03
CA THR A 152 -11.99 -12.63 -2.93
C THR A 152 -11.35 -13.77 -2.17
N GLU A 153 -11.30 -14.95 -2.80
CA GLU A 153 -10.38 -16.00 -2.38
C GLU A 153 -8.95 -15.72 -2.90
N VAL A 154 -8.05 -16.67 -2.76
CA VAL A 154 -6.64 -16.56 -3.14
C VAL A 154 -6.43 -16.95 -4.60
N GLY A 155 -5.65 -16.15 -5.33
CA GLY A 155 -5.33 -16.40 -6.73
C GLY A 155 -5.06 -15.12 -7.51
N GLN A 156 -4.97 -15.24 -8.84
CA GLN A 156 -4.72 -14.10 -9.73
C GLN A 156 -5.82 -13.02 -9.62
N HIS A 157 -7.07 -13.44 -9.49
CA HIS A 157 -8.20 -12.54 -9.31
C HIS A 157 -8.06 -11.68 -8.03
N GLN A 158 -7.56 -12.23 -6.92
CA GLN A 158 -7.22 -11.49 -5.71
C GLN A 158 -6.21 -10.37 -6.00
N VAL A 159 -5.12 -10.74 -6.67
CA VAL A 159 -4.05 -9.80 -7.02
C VAL A 159 -4.55 -8.70 -7.95
N TRP A 160 -5.32 -9.07 -8.96
CA TRP A 160 -5.87 -8.11 -9.92
C TRP A 160 -6.89 -7.19 -9.26
N THR A 161 -7.78 -7.71 -8.41
CA THR A 161 -8.72 -6.93 -7.63
C THR A 161 -7.99 -5.92 -6.75
N ALA A 162 -6.97 -6.35 -6.01
CA ALA A 162 -6.15 -5.48 -5.17
C ALA A 162 -5.40 -4.39 -5.95
N ARG A 163 -5.03 -4.66 -7.21
CA ARG A 163 -4.29 -3.71 -8.06
C ARG A 163 -5.16 -2.71 -8.80
N TYR A 164 -6.36 -3.13 -9.22
CA TYR A 164 -7.15 -2.37 -10.20
C TYR A 164 -8.42 -1.76 -9.61
N LEU A 165 -8.97 -2.32 -8.53
CA LEU A 165 -10.05 -1.66 -7.81
C LEU A 165 -9.47 -0.63 -6.82
N LYS A 166 -10.22 0.45 -6.61
CA LYS A 166 -9.88 1.48 -5.64
C LYS A 166 -10.71 1.29 -4.37
N PHE A 167 -10.05 1.29 -3.25
CA PHE A 167 -10.68 1.17 -1.94
C PHE A 167 -10.43 2.44 -1.14
N ASN A 168 -11.50 3.18 -0.85
CA ASN A 168 -11.44 4.49 -0.19
C ASN A 168 -11.77 4.43 1.30
N GLN A 169 -12.13 3.25 1.80
CA GLN A 169 -12.49 3.02 3.19
C GLN A 169 -11.94 1.67 3.67
N PRO A 170 -11.61 1.55 4.97
CA PRO A 170 -11.23 0.29 5.58
C PRO A 170 -12.33 -0.78 5.42
N ASN A 171 -11.93 -2.04 5.44
CA ASN A 171 -12.84 -3.21 5.40
C ASN A 171 -13.70 -3.30 4.13
N LYS A 172 -13.32 -2.62 3.04
CA LYS A 172 -13.99 -2.72 1.74
C LYS A 172 -13.36 -3.77 0.82
N PHE A 173 -12.19 -4.28 1.17
CA PHE A 173 -11.55 -5.43 0.53
C PHE A 173 -11.30 -6.51 1.57
N ILE A 174 -11.93 -7.67 1.42
CA ILE A 174 -11.83 -8.81 2.33
C ILE A 174 -11.22 -9.98 1.58
N THR A 175 -10.13 -10.50 2.10
CA THR A 175 -9.41 -11.59 1.43
C THR A 175 -8.52 -12.35 2.41
N SER A 176 -8.22 -13.61 2.13
CA SER A 176 -7.30 -14.42 2.92
C SER A 176 -5.84 -14.10 2.56
N GLY A 177 -5.36 -12.91 2.96
CA GLY A 177 -3.99 -12.46 2.67
C GLY A 177 -2.92 -13.00 3.64
N GLY A 178 -3.32 -13.63 4.73
CA GLY A 178 -2.43 -14.24 5.72
C GLY A 178 -2.19 -15.73 5.46
N LEU A 179 -3.21 -16.55 5.64
CA LEU A 179 -3.13 -18.01 5.48
C LEU A 179 -3.28 -18.48 4.03
N GLY A 180 -3.76 -17.62 3.14
CA GLY A 180 -3.91 -17.99 1.73
C GLY A 180 -4.98 -19.06 1.50
N THR A 181 -6.09 -18.99 2.23
CA THR A 181 -7.15 -20.00 2.20
C THR A 181 -7.93 -19.93 0.90
N MET A 182 -7.92 -21.02 0.13
CA MET A 182 -8.76 -21.19 -1.05
C MET A 182 -10.22 -21.34 -0.64
N GLY A 183 -11.16 -20.78 -1.44
CA GLY A 183 -12.60 -20.85 -1.15
C GLY A 183 -13.04 -19.93 0.00
N PHE A 184 -12.25 -18.93 0.34
CA PHE A 184 -12.57 -17.93 1.39
C PHE A 184 -13.60 -16.89 0.91
N GLY A 185 -13.57 -16.51 -0.37
CA GLY A 185 -14.34 -15.42 -0.97
C GLY A 185 -15.82 -15.68 -1.18
#